data_f6a51f347aa64edffb00b4f66830d254
#
_entry.id   f6a51f347aa64edffb00b4f66830d254
#
_cell.length_a   1.000
_cell.length_b   1.000
_cell.length_c   1.000
_cell.angle_alpha   90.00
_cell.angle_beta   90.00
_cell.angle_gamma   90.00
#
_symmetry.space_group_name_H-M   'P 1'
#
loop_
_entity.id
_entity.type
_entity.pdbx_description
1 polymer ?
#
loop_
_entity_poly.entity_id
_entity_poly.type
_entity_poly.pdbx_seq_one_letter_code
_entity_poly.pdbx_strand_id
1 'polypeptide(L)'
;DYGMVVLSNESSENGVICADAVRFGGGMGNISRGTVSGLPRYLEGARYSAQWAGMPYDVYGGKQGTNDYADDINARSNTINYLSGGSVFNPGQKGLGVPFEMNVALHSDAGYSKTNDIVGSLSIYTTDFNNGLLNSGNSRYASRDLADLLLTQIQKDIRAKFNIQWTRRSMWDRNYSETRLPATPSTIVELLSHQNFADMKLGHDPNFKFTVGRAIYKAVLQFISSQHNKEYVVQPLPVSNFAIEFGKKRNTLELSWQGENDPLEPTARPREYMVYTRIGYGGFDNGVRVNKPSYTLKIEPGLVYSFKVTAVNHGGESFPSEILSAYKAKQEHARVLIINGFNRLSGPAVIDTPDEAGFDLEQDPGVAYQYNISLCGAQTGFDRSQAGKEGKGSLGYSGNELEGMKIAGNTFDYPFVHGKAIQAAGNYSFVSCSDEAVENGRIQPEHYPIVDFILGLEKDDILSNPARKTYYKTFSSPMQRILTAYCQSGGNLLVSGSYIGSDMSNSQGNREFTEKILKYGFQGSLKDTRSGQITGLGRTLQIPRLPNEKAYAVTAPSNSS
;
A
#
# COMPACT_ATOMS: atom_id res chain seq x y z
N ASP A 1 -4.51 -40.89 19.21
CA ASP A 1 -3.71 -39.82 19.80
C ASP A 1 -4.60 -38.60 20.05
N TYR A 2 -4.63 -38.14 21.30
CA TYR A 2 -5.41 -36.97 21.71
C TYR A 2 -4.45 -35.79 21.90
N GLY A 3 -4.43 -34.85 20.95
CA GLY A 3 -3.69 -33.61 21.06
C GLY A 3 -4.51 -32.56 21.80
N MET A 4 -3.88 -31.82 22.70
CA MET A 4 -4.51 -30.78 23.50
C MET A 4 -3.62 -29.54 23.50
N VAL A 5 -4.21 -28.38 23.34
CA VAL A 5 -3.54 -27.09 23.57
C VAL A 5 -4.12 -26.46 24.83
N VAL A 6 -3.25 -26.15 25.78
CA VAL A 6 -3.64 -25.49 27.03
C VAL A 6 -3.04 -24.09 27.03
N LEU A 7 -3.88 -23.08 27.21
CA LEU A 7 -3.47 -21.70 27.45
C LEU A 7 -3.67 -21.43 28.96
N SER A 8 -2.59 -21.03 29.62
CA SER A 8 -2.63 -20.70 31.05
C SER A 8 -2.42 -19.18 31.21
N ASN A 9 -3.16 -18.60 32.15
CA ASN A 9 -2.94 -17.23 32.61
C ASN A 9 -1.97 -17.14 33.81
N GLU A 10 -1.35 -18.24 34.18
CA GLU A 10 -0.29 -18.25 35.19
C GLU A 10 0.97 -17.64 34.59
N SER A 11 1.35 -16.45 35.07
CA SER A 11 2.53 -15.72 34.66
C SER A 11 3.18 -15.05 35.86
N SER A 12 4.51 -15.00 35.86
CA SER A 12 5.28 -14.21 36.84
C SER A 12 5.30 -12.71 36.52
N GLU A 13 4.82 -12.32 35.35
CA GLU A 13 4.79 -10.95 34.88
C GLU A 13 3.36 -10.40 34.85
N ASN A 14 3.22 -9.09 35.13
CA ASN A 14 1.94 -8.41 34.94
C ASN A 14 1.68 -8.19 33.46
N GLY A 15 0.57 -8.72 32.96
CA GLY A 15 0.19 -8.58 31.56
C GLY A 15 -1.18 -9.18 31.28
N VAL A 16 -1.59 -9.09 30.02
CA VAL A 16 -2.81 -9.72 29.50
C VAL A 16 -2.39 -10.84 28.56
N ILE A 17 -2.90 -12.04 28.80
CA ILE A 17 -2.73 -13.16 27.88
C ILE A 17 -3.89 -13.12 26.90
N CYS A 18 -3.56 -12.90 25.62
CA CYS A 18 -4.53 -12.91 24.53
C CYS A 18 -4.51 -14.29 23.86
N ALA A 19 -5.68 -14.92 23.77
CA ALA A 19 -5.89 -16.11 22.97
C ALA A 19 -6.76 -15.71 21.77
N ASP A 20 -6.25 -15.95 20.55
CA ASP A 20 -7.01 -15.71 19.33
C ASP A 20 -7.59 -17.02 18.83
N ALA A 21 -6.79 -17.86 18.21
CA ALA A 21 -7.26 -19.12 17.65
C ALA A 21 -6.27 -20.27 17.87
N VAL A 22 -6.80 -21.46 18.07
CA VAL A 22 -6.03 -22.71 18.02
C VAL A 22 -6.54 -23.54 16.87
N ARG A 23 -5.61 -24.01 16.02
CA ARG A 23 -5.93 -24.82 14.87
C ARG A 23 -5.23 -26.18 14.95
N PHE A 24 -6.00 -27.24 14.72
CA PHE A 24 -5.48 -28.59 14.56
C PHE A 24 -5.50 -29.01 13.09
N GLY A 25 -4.38 -29.56 12.61
CA GLY A 25 -4.22 -29.99 11.22
C GLY A 25 -3.77 -28.85 10.29
N GLY A 26 -3.89 -29.11 9.03
CA GLY A 26 -3.60 -28.13 7.99
C GLY A 26 -2.39 -28.41 7.11
N GLY A 27 -1.42 -29.18 7.58
CA GLY A 27 -0.26 -29.56 6.76
C GLY A 27 0.46 -28.40 6.06
N MET A 28 1.48 -28.71 5.31
CA MET A 28 2.22 -27.74 4.50
C MET A 28 1.70 -27.78 3.06
N GLY A 29 1.26 -26.62 2.57
CA GLY A 29 1.11 -26.34 1.18
C GLY A 29 0.03 -27.08 0.42
N ASN A 30 -0.17 -26.65 -0.80
CA ASN A 30 -1.01 -27.27 -1.81
C ASN A 30 -0.23 -28.41 -2.52
N ILE A 31 -0.86 -29.54 -2.75
CA ILE A 31 -0.29 -30.62 -3.56
C ILE A 31 -0.76 -30.41 -5.01
N SER A 32 0.13 -29.95 -5.86
CA SER A 32 -0.10 -29.86 -7.30
C SER A 32 0.92 -30.71 -8.03
N ARG A 33 0.44 -31.60 -8.89
CA ARG A 33 1.29 -32.50 -9.71
C ARG A 33 2.36 -33.26 -8.91
N GLY A 34 2.02 -33.64 -7.69
CA GLY A 34 2.91 -34.42 -6.81
C GLY A 34 3.91 -33.59 -5.99
N THR A 35 3.93 -32.28 -6.12
CA THR A 35 4.77 -31.37 -5.34
C THR A 35 3.93 -30.56 -4.36
N VAL A 36 4.52 -30.23 -3.20
CA VAL A 36 3.92 -29.37 -2.19
C VAL A 36 4.45 -27.97 -2.37
N SER A 37 3.58 -26.94 -2.30
CA SER A 37 3.98 -25.53 -2.48
C SER A 37 4.99 -25.04 -1.44
N GLY A 38 5.06 -25.68 -0.29
CA GLY A 38 5.88 -25.21 0.84
C GLY A 38 5.32 -24.00 1.58
N LEU A 39 4.23 -23.41 1.10
CA LEU A 39 3.58 -22.28 1.73
C LEU A 39 2.66 -22.70 2.87
N PRO A 40 2.49 -21.86 3.91
CA PRO A 40 1.38 -22.00 4.84
C PRO A 40 0.03 -21.99 4.10
N ARG A 41 -0.93 -22.80 4.53
CA ARG A 41 -2.24 -22.95 3.88
C ARG A 41 -2.96 -21.62 3.64
N TYR A 42 -2.87 -20.68 4.55
CA TYR A 42 -3.53 -19.37 4.43
C TYR A 42 -2.90 -18.42 3.39
N LEU A 43 -1.72 -18.74 2.87
CA LEU A 43 -1.07 -18.01 1.76
C LEU A 43 -1.33 -18.64 0.40
N GLU A 44 -2.07 -19.74 0.36
CA GLU A 44 -2.49 -20.37 -0.88
C GLU A 44 -3.86 -19.82 -1.33
N GLY A 45 -4.49 -20.44 -2.32
CA GLY A 45 -5.77 -19.99 -2.86
C GLY A 45 -6.93 -19.98 -1.88
N ALA A 46 -8.08 -19.53 -2.35
CA ALA A 46 -9.28 -19.30 -1.54
C ALA A 46 -9.76 -20.53 -0.77
N ARG A 47 -9.65 -21.71 -1.38
CA ARG A 47 -9.96 -22.99 -0.75
C ARG A 47 -9.21 -23.19 0.57
N TYR A 48 -7.92 -22.96 0.55
CA TYR A 48 -7.06 -23.16 1.72
C TYR A 48 -7.20 -22.04 2.75
N SER A 49 -7.48 -20.83 2.30
CA SER A 49 -7.83 -19.71 3.19
C SER A 49 -9.13 -19.98 3.93
N ALA A 50 -10.16 -20.51 3.26
CA ALA A 50 -11.41 -20.91 3.88
C ALA A 50 -11.23 -22.07 4.88
N GLN A 51 -10.42 -23.07 4.52
CA GLN A 51 -10.04 -24.16 5.42
C GLN A 51 -9.31 -23.62 6.65
N TRP A 52 -8.36 -22.72 6.45
CA TRP A 52 -7.61 -22.14 7.56
C TRP A 52 -8.49 -21.29 8.48
N ALA A 53 -9.49 -20.58 7.92
CA ALA A 53 -10.48 -19.83 8.69
C ALA A 53 -11.48 -20.72 9.45
N GLY A 54 -11.37 -22.04 9.34
CA GLY A 54 -12.25 -23.00 10.05
C GLY A 54 -13.66 -23.13 9.46
N MET A 55 -13.83 -22.82 8.18
CA MET A 55 -15.13 -22.98 7.52
C MET A 55 -15.50 -24.47 7.34
N PRO A 56 -16.79 -24.80 7.22
CA PRO A 56 -17.24 -26.16 6.93
C PRO A 56 -16.65 -26.70 5.63
N TYR A 57 -16.43 -28.02 5.57
CA TYR A 57 -15.79 -28.67 4.41
C TYR A 57 -16.54 -28.45 3.09
N ASP A 58 -17.87 -28.41 3.10
CA ASP A 58 -18.71 -28.18 1.94
C ASP A 58 -18.53 -26.77 1.33
N VAL A 59 -18.03 -25.80 2.09
CA VAL A 59 -17.68 -24.47 1.58
C VAL A 59 -16.47 -24.53 0.65
N TYR A 60 -15.45 -25.32 0.99
CA TYR A 60 -14.17 -25.35 0.27
C TYR A 60 -13.81 -26.69 -0.37
N GLY A 61 -14.64 -27.69 -0.24
CA GLY A 61 -14.42 -29.06 -0.73
C GLY A 61 -15.58 -29.61 -1.57
N GLY A 62 -16.27 -28.80 -2.34
CA GLY A 62 -17.46 -29.16 -3.10
C GLY A 62 -17.23 -30.27 -4.14
N LYS A 63 -15.98 -30.47 -4.59
CA LYS A 63 -15.53 -31.61 -5.41
C LYS A 63 -14.81 -32.68 -4.58
N GLN A 64 -14.91 -32.62 -3.28
CA GLN A 64 -14.33 -33.59 -2.34
C GLN A 64 -12.81 -33.80 -2.53
N GLY A 65 -12.09 -32.75 -2.94
CA GLY A 65 -10.65 -32.80 -3.20
C GLY A 65 -10.25 -33.51 -4.50
N THR A 66 -11.20 -33.96 -5.32
CA THR A 66 -10.92 -34.60 -6.60
C THR A 66 -10.54 -33.60 -7.69
N ASN A 67 -10.90 -32.33 -7.53
CA ASN A 67 -10.56 -31.23 -8.43
C ASN A 67 -10.26 -29.98 -7.63
N ASP A 68 -8.99 -29.78 -7.29
CA ASP A 68 -8.50 -28.68 -6.46
C ASP A 68 -8.82 -27.30 -7.07
N TYR A 69 -8.63 -27.16 -8.37
CA TYR A 69 -8.93 -25.92 -9.10
C TYR A 69 -10.42 -25.53 -9.02
N ALA A 70 -11.32 -26.50 -9.23
CA ALA A 70 -12.76 -26.24 -9.15
C ALA A 70 -13.21 -25.97 -7.72
N ASP A 71 -12.61 -26.65 -6.73
CA ASP A 71 -12.87 -26.40 -5.31
C ASP A 71 -12.41 -24.99 -4.93
N ASP A 72 -11.24 -24.53 -5.41
CA ASP A 72 -10.72 -23.20 -5.14
C ASP A 72 -11.59 -22.08 -5.73
N ILE A 73 -11.95 -22.19 -7.01
CA ILE A 73 -12.82 -21.20 -7.67
C ILE A 73 -14.17 -21.08 -6.96
N ASN A 74 -14.78 -22.20 -6.61
CA ASN A 74 -16.10 -22.19 -5.97
C ASN A 74 -16.03 -21.76 -4.50
N ALA A 75 -14.93 -22.04 -3.81
CA ALA A 75 -14.75 -21.63 -2.41
C ALA A 75 -14.92 -20.12 -2.21
N ARG A 76 -14.53 -19.29 -3.17
CA ARG A 76 -14.68 -17.84 -3.14
C ARG A 76 -16.14 -17.43 -2.93
N SER A 77 -17.01 -17.91 -3.80
CA SER A 77 -18.46 -17.63 -3.74
C SER A 77 -19.15 -18.35 -2.59
N ASN A 78 -18.78 -19.59 -2.31
CA ASN A 78 -19.36 -20.36 -1.23
C ASN A 78 -19.03 -19.76 0.15
N THR A 79 -17.84 -19.19 0.32
CA THR A 79 -17.46 -18.46 1.53
C THR A 79 -18.38 -17.28 1.79
N ILE A 80 -18.67 -16.46 0.75
CA ILE A 80 -19.58 -15.33 0.86
C ILE A 80 -20.98 -15.80 1.23
N ASN A 81 -21.48 -16.83 0.54
CA ASN A 81 -22.80 -17.39 0.82
C ASN A 81 -22.91 -17.99 2.23
N TYR A 82 -21.88 -18.66 2.71
CA TYR A 82 -21.85 -19.19 4.08
C TYR A 82 -21.83 -18.08 5.13
N LEU A 83 -20.99 -17.07 4.96
CA LEU A 83 -20.95 -15.94 5.87
C LEU A 83 -22.28 -15.17 5.88
N SER A 84 -22.92 -14.96 4.73
CA SER A 84 -24.18 -14.23 4.62
C SER A 84 -25.42 -15.08 4.84
N GLY A 85 -25.31 -16.40 4.90
CA GLY A 85 -26.48 -17.28 5.07
C GLY A 85 -27.35 -16.91 6.26
N GLY A 86 -28.69 -16.92 6.07
CA GLY A 86 -29.66 -16.45 7.04
C GLY A 86 -29.82 -14.93 7.13
N SER A 87 -29.08 -14.16 6.33
CA SER A 87 -29.25 -12.71 6.21
C SER A 87 -30.43 -12.33 5.32
N VAL A 88 -30.83 -11.05 5.34
CA VAL A 88 -31.88 -10.49 4.45
C VAL A 88 -31.54 -10.71 2.97
N PHE A 89 -30.28 -10.68 2.59
CA PHE A 89 -29.81 -10.84 1.20
C PHE A 89 -29.60 -12.31 0.82
N ASN A 90 -29.51 -13.20 1.79
CA ASN A 90 -29.35 -14.64 1.60
C ASN A 90 -30.20 -15.45 2.58
N PRO A 91 -31.53 -15.30 2.55
CA PRO A 91 -32.43 -15.82 3.61
C PRO A 91 -32.59 -17.34 3.59
N GLY A 92 -32.43 -17.97 2.45
CA GLY A 92 -32.68 -19.41 2.26
C GLY A 92 -31.51 -20.31 2.54
N GLN A 93 -30.33 -19.77 2.87
CA GLN A 93 -29.12 -20.54 3.08
C GLN A 93 -28.67 -20.48 4.55
N LYS A 94 -28.25 -21.63 5.09
CA LYS A 94 -27.66 -21.68 6.42
C LYS A 94 -26.29 -21.01 6.40
N GLY A 95 -26.01 -20.19 7.40
CA GLY A 95 -24.74 -19.52 7.55
C GLY A 95 -24.69 -18.61 8.77
N LEU A 96 -23.84 -17.60 8.75
CA LEU A 96 -23.53 -16.76 9.91
C LEU A 96 -24.34 -15.46 9.97
N GLY A 97 -25.23 -15.22 9.02
CA GLY A 97 -26.13 -14.06 9.03
C GLY A 97 -25.47 -12.70 8.77
N VAL A 98 -24.26 -12.68 8.23
CA VAL A 98 -23.59 -11.42 7.87
C VAL A 98 -24.32 -10.78 6.70
N PRO A 99 -24.85 -9.54 6.82
CA PRO A 99 -25.71 -8.93 5.82
C PRO A 99 -24.93 -8.34 4.64
N PHE A 100 -24.19 -9.16 3.91
CA PHE A 100 -23.53 -8.70 2.67
C PHE A 100 -24.57 -8.31 1.63
N GLU A 101 -24.43 -7.12 1.08
CA GLU A 101 -25.36 -6.56 0.10
C GLU A 101 -24.87 -6.71 -1.34
N MET A 102 -23.57 -6.92 -1.53
CA MET A 102 -22.95 -7.10 -2.84
C MET A 102 -21.59 -7.82 -2.73
N ASN A 103 -21.07 -8.24 -3.88
CA ASN A 103 -19.75 -8.83 -4.00
C ASN A 103 -19.00 -8.28 -5.23
N VAL A 104 -17.72 -8.00 -5.07
CA VAL A 104 -16.80 -7.65 -6.17
C VAL A 104 -15.61 -8.59 -6.13
N ALA A 105 -15.38 -9.32 -7.22
CA ALA A 105 -14.15 -10.06 -7.45
C ALA A 105 -13.19 -9.21 -8.28
N LEU A 106 -12.00 -8.94 -7.75
CA LEU A 106 -10.99 -8.13 -8.44
C LEU A 106 -9.96 -9.05 -9.09
N HIS A 107 -9.88 -8.98 -10.41
CA HIS A 107 -9.02 -9.78 -11.25
C HIS A 107 -8.11 -8.94 -12.14
N SER A 108 -7.20 -9.59 -12.83
CA SER A 108 -6.46 -9.06 -13.98
C SER A 108 -6.61 -10.00 -15.18
N ASP A 109 -6.81 -9.41 -16.34
CA ASP A 109 -7.00 -10.12 -17.61
C ASP A 109 -5.64 -10.49 -18.26
N ALA A 110 -5.68 -11.38 -19.25
CA ALA A 110 -4.55 -11.82 -20.08
C ALA A 110 -4.53 -11.18 -21.48
N GLY A 111 -5.33 -10.15 -21.74
CA GLY A 111 -5.33 -9.43 -23.00
C GLY A 111 -4.05 -8.64 -23.24
N TYR A 112 -3.66 -8.43 -24.50
CA TYR A 112 -2.49 -7.60 -24.83
C TYR A 112 -2.75 -6.76 -26.08
N SER A 113 -2.00 -5.65 -26.22
CA SER A 113 -1.94 -4.82 -27.42
C SER A 113 -0.58 -4.96 -28.10
N LYS A 114 -0.61 -5.27 -29.42
CA LYS A 114 0.62 -5.31 -30.24
C LYS A 114 1.31 -3.93 -30.37
N THR A 115 0.55 -2.87 -30.22
CA THR A 115 1.01 -1.48 -30.30
C THR A 115 1.32 -0.88 -28.93
N ASN A 116 1.24 -1.69 -27.86
CA ASN A 116 1.42 -1.26 -26.48
C ASN A 116 0.41 -0.18 -26.05
N ASP A 117 -0.80 -0.22 -26.61
CA ASP A 117 -1.90 0.60 -26.12
C ASP A 117 -2.49 0.03 -24.84
N ILE A 118 -3.14 0.87 -24.05
CA ILE A 118 -3.82 0.45 -22.83
C ILE A 118 -4.99 -0.47 -23.18
N VAL A 119 -4.97 -1.70 -22.65
CA VAL A 119 -6.08 -2.65 -22.72
C VAL A 119 -7.22 -2.21 -21.82
N GLY A 120 -6.92 -1.79 -20.60
CA GLY A 120 -7.88 -1.22 -19.65
C GLY A 120 -8.79 -2.24 -18.98
N SER A 121 -9.93 -1.76 -18.46
CA SER A 121 -10.81 -2.52 -17.57
C SER A 121 -12.07 -3.04 -18.25
N LEU A 122 -12.50 -4.25 -17.89
CA LEU A 122 -13.82 -4.81 -18.20
C LEU A 122 -14.50 -5.34 -16.93
N SER A 123 -15.81 -5.52 -16.98
CA SER A 123 -16.57 -6.21 -15.92
C SER A 123 -17.36 -7.37 -16.49
N ILE A 124 -17.53 -8.39 -15.66
CA ILE A 124 -18.34 -9.59 -15.97
C ILE A 124 -19.42 -9.71 -14.91
N TYR A 125 -20.64 -9.98 -15.34
CA TYR A 125 -21.79 -10.23 -14.49
C TYR A 125 -22.62 -11.37 -15.08
N THR A 126 -23.61 -11.88 -14.34
CA THR A 126 -24.53 -12.94 -14.83
C THR A 126 -25.97 -12.53 -14.55
N THR A 127 -26.77 -12.42 -15.61
CA THR A 127 -28.22 -12.24 -15.50
C THR A 127 -28.98 -13.55 -15.74
N ASP A 128 -28.48 -14.44 -16.59
CA ASP A 128 -29.11 -15.71 -16.94
C ASP A 128 -28.71 -16.83 -15.96
N PHE A 129 -29.21 -16.73 -14.73
CA PHE A 129 -29.08 -17.76 -13.71
C PHE A 129 -30.22 -17.64 -12.70
N ASN A 130 -30.76 -18.78 -12.22
CA ASN A 130 -31.87 -18.83 -11.26
C ASN A 130 -33.07 -17.97 -11.70
N ASN A 131 -33.53 -18.12 -12.94
CA ASN A 131 -34.62 -17.35 -13.56
C ASN A 131 -34.40 -15.83 -13.49
N GLY A 132 -33.18 -15.35 -13.52
CA GLY A 132 -32.82 -13.93 -13.44
C GLY A 132 -32.95 -13.31 -12.06
N LEU A 133 -33.07 -14.14 -11.01
CA LEU A 133 -33.31 -13.65 -9.64
C LEU A 133 -32.13 -14.00 -8.71
N LEU A 134 -31.88 -13.11 -7.78
CA LEU A 134 -31.05 -13.33 -6.60
C LEU A 134 -31.84 -14.08 -5.53
N ASN A 135 -31.16 -14.58 -4.49
CA ASN A 135 -31.79 -15.35 -3.42
C ASN A 135 -32.82 -14.50 -2.61
N SER A 136 -32.64 -13.19 -2.60
CA SER A 136 -33.58 -12.24 -2.01
C SER A 136 -34.88 -12.01 -2.84
N GLY A 137 -34.95 -12.58 -4.06
CA GLY A 137 -36.01 -12.32 -5.02
C GLY A 137 -35.79 -11.09 -5.91
N ASN A 138 -34.74 -10.32 -5.68
CA ASN A 138 -34.37 -9.18 -6.50
C ASN A 138 -33.81 -9.61 -7.86
N SER A 139 -33.98 -8.76 -8.88
CA SER A 139 -33.43 -9.02 -10.21
C SER A 139 -31.90 -9.03 -10.22
N ARG A 140 -31.30 -9.96 -10.98
CA ARG A 140 -29.85 -10.01 -11.25
C ARG A 140 -29.36 -8.84 -12.10
N TYR A 141 -30.23 -8.02 -12.66
CA TYR A 141 -29.84 -6.75 -13.26
C TYR A 141 -29.12 -5.80 -12.28
N ALA A 142 -29.32 -5.95 -10.96
CA ALA A 142 -28.53 -5.27 -9.96
C ALA A 142 -27.00 -5.56 -10.08
N SER A 143 -26.63 -6.77 -10.50
CA SER A 143 -25.22 -7.11 -10.79
C SER A 143 -24.67 -6.35 -12.00
N ARG A 144 -25.51 -6.14 -13.03
CA ARG A 144 -25.15 -5.32 -14.20
C ARG A 144 -24.95 -3.85 -13.82
N ASP A 145 -25.84 -3.31 -12.99
CA ASP A 145 -25.76 -1.91 -12.54
C ASP A 145 -24.50 -1.68 -11.68
N LEU A 146 -24.17 -2.64 -10.80
CA LEU A 146 -22.91 -2.62 -10.05
C LEU A 146 -21.69 -2.64 -10.99
N ALA A 147 -21.69 -3.52 -12.00
CA ALA A 147 -20.64 -3.62 -13.00
C ALA A 147 -20.42 -2.32 -13.77
N ASP A 148 -21.49 -1.67 -14.18
CA ASP A 148 -21.47 -0.39 -14.91
C ASP A 148 -20.91 0.76 -14.06
N LEU A 149 -21.39 0.87 -12.82
CA LEU A 149 -20.90 1.88 -11.87
C LEU A 149 -19.40 1.74 -11.62
N LEU A 150 -18.92 0.51 -11.38
CA LEU A 150 -17.49 0.24 -11.13
C LEU A 150 -16.64 0.65 -12.32
N LEU A 151 -16.94 0.18 -13.53
CA LEU A 151 -16.16 0.51 -14.73
C LEU A 151 -16.18 2.00 -15.05
N THR A 152 -17.33 2.64 -14.91
CA THR A 152 -17.49 4.06 -15.19
C THR A 152 -16.68 4.91 -14.21
N GLN A 153 -16.75 4.58 -12.91
CA GLN A 153 -16.01 5.32 -11.89
C GLN A 153 -14.49 5.12 -12.00
N ILE A 154 -14.04 3.87 -12.24
CA ILE A 154 -12.62 3.55 -12.45
C ILE A 154 -12.06 4.36 -13.63
N GLN A 155 -12.74 4.31 -14.78
CA GLN A 155 -12.29 5.06 -15.96
C GLN A 155 -12.25 6.57 -15.72
N LYS A 156 -13.31 7.12 -15.13
CA LYS A 156 -13.44 8.55 -14.84
C LYS A 156 -12.28 9.04 -13.98
N ASP A 157 -11.98 8.34 -12.88
CA ASP A 157 -10.97 8.77 -11.93
C ASP A 157 -9.55 8.61 -12.49
N ILE A 158 -9.26 7.50 -13.18
CA ILE A 158 -7.96 7.28 -13.81
C ILE A 158 -7.69 8.36 -14.87
N ARG A 159 -8.65 8.61 -15.75
CA ARG A 159 -8.51 9.64 -16.79
C ARG A 159 -8.26 11.02 -16.19
N ALA A 160 -9.01 11.39 -15.17
CA ALA A 160 -8.89 12.70 -14.54
C ALA A 160 -7.57 12.86 -13.75
N LYS A 161 -7.15 11.78 -13.03
CA LYS A 161 -5.96 11.83 -12.18
C LYS A 161 -4.65 11.77 -12.96
N PHE A 162 -4.60 10.93 -14.00
CA PHE A 162 -3.35 10.64 -14.73
C PHE A 162 -3.28 11.31 -16.11
N ASN A 163 -4.37 11.96 -16.54
CA ASN A 163 -4.47 12.58 -17.88
C ASN A 163 -4.12 11.59 -19.01
N ILE A 164 -4.63 10.35 -18.90
CA ILE A 164 -4.45 9.28 -19.89
C ILE A 164 -5.78 8.79 -20.41
N GLN A 165 -5.75 8.14 -21.57
CA GLN A 165 -6.93 7.48 -22.14
C GLN A 165 -7.05 6.05 -21.61
N TRP A 166 -7.66 5.90 -20.43
CA TRP A 166 -7.96 4.58 -19.89
C TRP A 166 -9.15 3.95 -20.62
N THR A 167 -8.96 2.74 -21.13
CA THR A 167 -9.99 2.06 -21.90
C THR A 167 -11.04 1.44 -20.96
N ARG A 168 -12.30 1.85 -21.13
CA ARG A 168 -13.46 1.16 -20.57
C ARG A 168 -13.93 0.14 -21.60
N ARG A 169 -13.65 -1.13 -21.36
CA ARG A 169 -14.05 -2.22 -22.24
C ARG A 169 -15.55 -2.54 -22.07
N SER A 170 -16.06 -3.43 -22.91
CA SER A 170 -17.45 -3.89 -22.84
C SER A 170 -17.72 -4.65 -21.55
N MET A 171 -18.91 -4.53 -21.03
CA MET A 171 -19.40 -5.41 -19.97
C MET A 171 -19.85 -6.74 -20.59
N TRP A 172 -19.53 -7.84 -19.91
CA TRP A 172 -19.85 -9.18 -20.36
C TRP A 172 -20.91 -9.85 -19.48
N ASP A 173 -22.03 -10.22 -20.06
CA ASP A 173 -22.98 -11.13 -19.40
C ASP A 173 -22.51 -12.56 -19.63
N ARG A 174 -21.85 -13.15 -18.63
CA ARG A 174 -21.19 -14.45 -18.71
C ARG A 174 -21.38 -15.25 -17.43
N ASN A 175 -21.56 -16.57 -17.59
CA ASN A 175 -21.84 -17.48 -16.50
C ASN A 175 -20.55 -17.98 -15.81
N TYR A 176 -19.90 -17.11 -15.03
CA TYR A 176 -18.76 -17.47 -14.19
C TYR A 176 -19.23 -17.82 -12.76
N SER A 177 -18.46 -18.63 -12.02
CA SER A 177 -18.84 -19.02 -10.66
C SER A 177 -18.95 -17.81 -9.73
N GLU A 178 -18.03 -16.87 -9.82
CA GLU A 178 -18.00 -15.67 -8.97
C GLU A 178 -19.09 -14.64 -9.30
N THR A 179 -19.75 -14.78 -10.44
CA THR A 179 -20.88 -13.88 -10.81
C THR A 179 -22.25 -14.54 -10.66
N ARG A 180 -22.35 -15.88 -10.73
CA ARG A 180 -23.63 -16.59 -10.62
C ARG A 180 -23.92 -17.16 -9.23
N LEU A 181 -22.86 -17.70 -8.54
CA LEU A 181 -23.05 -18.43 -7.28
C LEU A 181 -23.34 -17.52 -6.08
N PRO A 182 -22.75 -16.31 -5.94
CA PRO A 182 -23.11 -15.44 -4.84
C PRO A 182 -24.60 -15.12 -4.86
N ALA A 183 -25.21 -15.16 -3.69
CA ALA A 183 -26.65 -14.88 -3.52
C ALA A 183 -26.99 -13.38 -3.52
N THR A 184 -25.99 -12.53 -3.63
CA THR A 184 -26.08 -11.07 -3.69
C THR A 184 -25.64 -10.54 -5.06
N PRO A 185 -25.91 -9.28 -5.41
CA PRO A 185 -25.38 -8.65 -6.61
C PRO A 185 -23.87 -8.83 -6.69
N SER A 186 -23.36 -9.32 -7.83
CA SER A 186 -21.97 -9.77 -7.95
C SER A 186 -21.40 -9.45 -9.32
N THR A 187 -20.14 -9.01 -9.33
CA THR A 187 -19.40 -8.76 -10.57
C THR A 187 -17.92 -9.11 -10.40
N ILE A 188 -17.31 -9.54 -11.50
CA ILE A 188 -15.85 -9.57 -11.64
C ILE A 188 -15.43 -8.25 -12.30
N VAL A 189 -14.40 -7.62 -11.80
CA VAL A 189 -13.70 -6.51 -12.45
C VAL A 189 -12.33 -6.99 -12.88
N GLU A 190 -12.14 -7.14 -14.17
CA GLU A 190 -10.82 -7.31 -14.78
C GLU A 190 -10.20 -5.92 -14.88
N LEU A 191 -9.42 -5.54 -13.87
CA LEU A 191 -8.96 -4.17 -13.72
C LEU A 191 -8.04 -3.71 -14.85
N LEU A 192 -7.11 -4.57 -15.23
CA LEU A 192 -6.07 -4.32 -16.23
C LEU A 192 -5.58 -5.65 -16.79
N SER A 193 -4.74 -5.61 -17.82
CA SER A 193 -4.09 -6.83 -18.29
C SER A 193 -2.67 -6.99 -17.75
N HIS A 194 -2.43 -8.13 -17.08
CA HIS A 194 -1.10 -8.49 -16.60
C HIS A 194 -0.12 -8.89 -17.72
N GLN A 195 -0.61 -9.12 -18.94
CA GLN A 195 0.22 -9.38 -20.12
C GLN A 195 0.49 -8.12 -20.96
N ASN A 196 -0.05 -6.97 -20.58
CA ASN A 196 0.11 -5.73 -21.33
C ASN A 196 1.00 -4.74 -20.59
N PHE A 197 2.14 -4.40 -21.19
CA PHE A 197 3.14 -3.55 -20.54
C PHE A 197 2.61 -2.15 -20.19
N ALA A 198 1.81 -1.54 -21.09
CA ALA A 198 1.21 -0.23 -20.82
C ALA A 198 0.31 -0.24 -19.57
N ASP A 199 -0.47 -1.31 -19.39
CA ASP A 199 -1.32 -1.51 -18.21
C ASP A 199 -0.46 -1.78 -16.97
N MET A 200 0.57 -2.63 -17.08
CA MET A 200 1.40 -3.02 -15.95
C MET A 200 2.29 -1.90 -15.41
N LYS A 201 2.75 -0.97 -16.27
CA LYS A 201 3.43 0.24 -15.78
C LYS A 201 2.56 1.02 -14.80
N LEU A 202 1.26 1.12 -15.07
CA LEU A 202 0.29 1.72 -14.16
C LEU A 202 -0.05 0.78 -12.99
N GLY A 203 -0.25 -0.50 -13.25
CA GLY A 203 -0.56 -1.50 -12.24
C GLY A 203 0.49 -1.59 -11.12
N HIS A 204 1.74 -1.29 -11.40
CA HIS A 204 2.80 -1.20 -10.41
C HIS A 204 2.93 0.17 -9.74
N ASP A 205 2.28 1.22 -10.26
CA ASP A 205 2.31 2.57 -9.67
C ASP A 205 1.42 2.64 -8.41
N PRO A 206 1.98 2.98 -7.23
CA PRO A 206 1.20 3.06 -5.99
C PRO A 206 0.06 4.08 -6.02
N ASN A 207 0.21 5.19 -6.75
CA ASN A 207 -0.86 6.17 -6.89
C ASN A 207 -2.00 5.66 -7.77
N PHE A 208 -1.67 4.86 -8.78
CA PHE A 208 -2.69 4.18 -9.58
C PHE A 208 -3.50 3.23 -8.70
N LYS A 209 -2.83 2.40 -7.88
CA LYS A 209 -3.48 1.49 -6.95
C LYS A 209 -4.40 2.22 -5.96
N PHE A 210 -3.94 3.33 -5.39
CA PHE A 210 -4.75 4.17 -4.50
C PHE A 210 -5.97 4.76 -5.24
N THR A 211 -5.77 5.31 -6.45
CA THR A 211 -6.84 5.92 -7.24
C THR A 211 -7.91 4.90 -7.61
N VAL A 212 -7.49 3.71 -8.05
CA VAL A 212 -8.41 2.60 -8.36
C VAL A 212 -9.17 2.13 -7.13
N GLY A 213 -8.47 1.88 -6.01
CA GLY A 213 -9.11 1.48 -4.76
C GLY A 213 -10.16 2.50 -4.32
N ARG A 214 -9.85 3.80 -4.43
CA ARG A 214 -10.80 4.88 -4.12
C ARG A 214 -11.97 4.94 -5.12
N ALA A 215 -11.72 4.69 -6.41
CA ALA A 215 -12.77 4.64 -7.43
C ALA A 215 -13.75 3.48 -7.16
N ILE A 216 -13.23 2.29 -6.84
CA ILE A 216 -14.03 1.13 -6.44
C ILE A 216 -14.87 1.47 -5.20
N TYR A 217 -14.24 2.04 -4.16
CA TYR A 217 -14.94 2.47 -2.94
C TYR A 217 -16.10 3.43 -3.26
N LYS A 218 -15.88 4.45 -4.11
CA LYS A 218 -16.93 5.39 -4.52
C LYS A 218 -18.08 4.70 -5.26
N ALA A 219 -17.77 3.79 -6.19
CA ALA A 219 -18.77 3.04 -6.93
C ALA A 219 -19.61 2.13 -6.02
N VAL A 220 -18.96 1.43 -5.09
CA VAL A 220 -19.63 0.61 -4.07
C VAL A 220 -20.56 1.48 -3.20
N LEU A 221 -20.07 2.62 -2.73
CA LEU A 221 -20.84 3.53 -1.90
C LEU A 221 -22.06 4.09 -2.64
N GLN A 222 -21.89 4.46 -3.92
CA GLN A 222 -22.98 4.89 -4.79
C GLN A 222 -24.02 3.78 -4.98
N PHE A 223 -23.56 2.55 -5.28
CA PHE A 223 -24.44 1.40 -5.46
C PHE A 223 -25.28 1.14 -4.21
N ILE A 224 -24.65 0.98 -3.05
CA ILE A 224 -25.35 0.70 -1.79
C ILE A 224 -26.32 1.85 -1.43
N SER A 225 -25.87 3.09 -1.55
CA SER A 225 -26.74 4.24 -1.24
C SER A 225 -27.97 4.32 -2.15
N SER A 226 -27.80 3.98 -3.44
CA SER A 226 -28.93 3.92 -4.38
C SER A 226 -29.93 2.82 -4.03
N GLN A 227 -29.47 1.64 -3.59
CA GLN A 227 -30.35 0.55 -3.14
C GLN A 227 -31.19 0.94 -1.92
N HIS A 228 -30.65 1.80 -1.05
CA HIS A 228 -31.33 2.31 0.15
C HIS A 228 -32.00 3.66 -0.04
N ASN A 229 -32.00 4.21 -1.25
CA ASN A 229 -32.50 5.56 -1.54
C ASN A 229 -31.94 6.63 -0.58
N LYS A 230 -30.63 6.60 -0.38
CA LYS A 230 -29.89 7.52 0.49
C LYS A 230 -28.84 8.30 -0.31
N GLU A 231 -28.56 9.51 0.13
CA GLU A 231 -27.38 10.24 -0.31
C GLU A 231 -26.11 9.59 0.24
N TYR A 232 -25.01 9.69 -0.51
CA TYR A 232 -23.72 9.22 -0.05
C TYR A 232 -22.76 10.39 0.19
N VAL A 233 -21.85 10.18 1.11
CA VAL A 233 -20.74 11.08 1.39
C VAL A 233 -19.47 10.25 1.39
N VAL A 234 -18.49 10.65 0.59
CA VAL A 234 -17.19 9.97 0.51
C VAL A 234 -16.29 10.47 1.63
N GLN A 235 -15.54 9.57 2.27
CA GLN A 235 -14.54 9.94 3.27
C GLN A 235 -13.49 10.89 2.68
N PRO A 236 -12.88 11.79 3.47
CA PRO A 236 -11.88 12.74 3.00
C PRO A 236 -10.60 12.05 2.46
N LEU A 237 -9.78 12.83 1.77
CA LEU A 237 -8.38 12.47 1.52
C LEU A 237 -7.56 12.62 2.81
N PRO A 238 -6.40 11.94 2.91
CA PRO A 238 -5.43 12.20 3.98
C PRO A 238 -5.06 13.68 4.05
N VAL A 239 -4.68 14.13 5.24
CA VAL A 239 -4.14 15.48 5.40
C VAL A 239 -2.74 15.59 4.79
N SER A 240 -2.32 16.82 4.47
CA SER A 240 -0.98 17.15 3.99
C SER A 240 -0.32 18.21 4.86
N ASN A 241 0.92 18.57 4.56
CA ASN A 241 1.68 19.61 5.26
C ASN A 241 1.71 19.39 6.79
N PHE A 242 1.79 18.14 7.23
CA PHE A 242 1.82 17.81 8.65
C PHE A 242 3.15 18.25 9.27
N ALA A 243 3.08 18.95 10.39
CA ALA A 243 4.25 19.48 11.07
C ALA A 243 4.05 19.52 12.59
N ILE A 244 5.16 19.33 13.29
CA ILE A 244 5.23 19.43 14.74
C ILE A 244 6.27 20.48 15.10
N GLU A 245 5.92 21.41 15.99
CA GLU A 245 6.81 22.41 16.55
C GLU A 245 6.73 22.43 18.08
N PHE A 246 7.76 22.96 18.73
CA PHE A 246 7.66 23.26 20.15
C PHE A 246 6.75 24.46 20.36
N GLY A 247 5.76 24.31 21.21
CA GLY A 247 4.81 25.35 21.49
C GLY A 247 5.41 26.47 22.34
N LYS A 248 4.72 27.63 22.37
CA LYS A 248 5.11 28.82 23.17
C LYS A 248 5.11 28.55 24.69
N LYS A 249 4.24 27.66 25.15
CA LYS A 249 4.21 27.24 26.55
C LYS A 249 5.25 26.16 26.82
N ARG A 250 5.83 26.18 28.01
CA ARG A 250 6.82 25.19 28.42
C ARG A 250 6.27 23.77 28.30
N ASN A 251 7.05 22.87 27.70
CA ASN A 251 6.73 21.45 27.51
C ASN A 251 5.39 21.22 26.75
N THR A 252 5.16 22.00 25.71
CA THR A 252 4.05 21.77 24.78
C THR A 252 4.57 21.53 23.37
N LEU A 253 3.81 20.77 22.61
CA LEU A 253 3.95 20.63 21.16
C LEU A 253 2.73 21.27 20.49
N GLU A 254 2.98 21.90 19.36
CA GLU A 254 1.97 22.41 18.43
C GLU A 254 2.04 21.58 17.16
N LEU A 255 0.96 20.87 16.86
CA LEU A 255 0.76 20.10 15.65
C LEU A 255 -0.07 20.94 14.68
N SER A 256 0.29 20.93 13.41
CA SER A 256 -0.48 21.61 12.36
C SER A 256 -0.45 20.83 11.07
N TRP A 257 -1.51 20.92 10.28
CA TRP A 257 -1.66 20.21 9.00
C TRP A 257 -2.60 20.98 8.08
N GLN A 258 -2.83 20.46 6.89
CA GLN A 258 -3.81 20.97 5.94
C GLN A 258 -4.81 19.88 5.60
N GLY A 259 -6.10 20.21 5.62
CA GLY A 259 -7.14 19.32 5.10
C GLY A 259 -7.21 19.42 3.58
N GLU A 260 -7.28 18.28 2.91
CA GLU A 260 -7.28 18.21 1.45
C GLU A 260 -8.70 18.13 0.88
N ASN A 261 -8.96 18.90 -0.16
CA ASN A 261 -10.16 18.76 -0.99
C ASN A 261 -9.89 17.74 -2.10
N ASP A 262 -10.81 16.80 -2.30
CA ASP A 262 -10.73 15.87 -3.41
C ASP A 262 -11.32 16.51 -4.69
N PRO A 263 -10.50 16.83 -5.72
CA PRO A 263 -11.02 17.42 -6.94
C PRO A 263 -11.92 16.47 -7.74
N LEU A 264 -11.86 15.16 -7.46
CA LEU A 264 -12.65 14.12 -8.11
C LEU A 264 -13.92 13.78 -7.35
N GLU A 265 -14.12 14.35 -6.13
CA GLU A 265 -15.24 14.00 -5.26
C GLU A 265 -15.65 15.17 -4.34
N PRO A 266 -16.63 15.98 -4.72
CA PRO A 266 -17.02 17.17 -3.95
C PRO A 266 -17.54 16.89 -2.55
N THR A 267 -18.05 15.68 -2.28
CA THR A 267 -18.59 15.29 -0.98
C THR A 267 -17.50 15.00 0.05
N ALA A 268 -16.27 14.71 -0.41
CA ALA A 268 -15.12 14.29 0.40
C ALA A 268 -14.41 15.44 1.13
N ARG A 269 -15.14 16.46 1.58
CA ARG A 269 -14.55 17.61 2.28
C ARG A 269 -14.29 17.26 3.74
N PRO A 270 -13.06 17.51 4.26
CA PRO A 270 -12.79 17.37 5.68
C PRO A 270 -13.61 18.39 6.50
N ARG A 271 -14.14 17.94 7.64
CA ARG A 271 -14.88 18.78 8.59
C ARG A 271 -14.20 18.84 9.95
N GLU A 272 -13.62 17.74 10.33
CA GLU A 272 -12.96 17.52 11.60
C GLU A 272 -11.72 16.64 11.39
N TYR A 273 -10.95 16.44 12.45
CA TYR A 273 -9.74 15.62 12.39
C TYR A 273 -9.63 14.75 13.64
N MET A 274 -8.95 13.60 13.53
CA MET A 274 -8.53 12.79 14.66
C MET A 274 -7.01 12.87 14.78
N VAL A 275 -6.52 13.13 15.96
CA VAL A 275 -5.08 13.14 16.27
C VAL A 275 -4.78 11.95 17.17
N TYR A 276 -4.01 11.02 16.67
CA TYR A 276 -3.57 9.83 17.40
C TYR A 276 -2.18 10.03 17.95
N THR A 277 -1.98 9.66 19.21
CA THR A 277 -0.72 9.80 19.94
C THR A 277 -0.16 8.44 20.33
N ARG A 278 1.14 8.27 20.20
CA ARG A 278 1.89 7.12 20.69
C ARG A 278 3.07 7.60 21.52
N ILE A 279 3.35 6.93 22.63
CA ILE A 279 4.51 7.22 23.48
C ILE A 279 5.48 6.04 23.40
N GLY A 280 6.72 6.32 23.03
CA GLY A 280 7.77 5.31 22.87
C GLY A 280 7.38 4.20 21.89
N TYR A 281 7.55 2.95 22.28
CA TYR A 281 7.24 1.74 21.49
C TYR A 281 5.80 1.23 21.69
N GLY A 282 4.95 1.95 22.38
CA GLY A 282 3.56 1.57 22.58
C GLY A 282 2.71 1.61 21.32
N GLY A 283 1.43 1.29 21.44
CA GLY A 283 0.44 1.49 20.39
C GLY A 283 -0.04 2.94 20.33
N PHE A 284 -0.69 3.32 19.24
CA PHE A 284 -1.43 4.58 19.17
C PHE A 284 -2.69 4.48 20.05
N ASP A 285 -3.04 5.60 20.69
CA ASP A 285 -4.28 5.74 21.44
C ASP A 285 -5.54 5.75 20.55
N ASN A 286 -6.70 5.97 21.16
CA ASN A 286 -7.98 6.02 20.43
C ASN A 286 -8.23 7.38 19.73
N GLY A 287 -7.26 8.30 19.78
CA GLY A 287 -7.31 9.59 19.13
C GLY A 287 -8.13 10.64 19.85
N VAL A 288 -7.80 11.89 19.58
CA VAL A 288 -8.53 13.08 20.04
C VAL A 288 -9.16 13.77 18.84
N ARG A 289 -10.47 14.00 18.90
CA ARG A 289 -11.21 14.72 17.86
C ARG A 289 -11.02 16.23 18.01
N VAL A 290 -10.68 16.90 16.90
CA VAL A 290 -10.47 18.35 16.84
C VAL A 290 -11.14 18.96 15.60
N ASN A 291 -11.62 20.20 15.73
CA ASN A 291 -12.38 20.90 14.69
C ASN A 291 -11.50 21.84 13.84
N LYS A 292 -10.22 21.99 14.20
CA LYS A 292 -9.27 22.84 13.49
C LYS A 292 -8.10 22.00 12.99
N PRO A 293 -7.42 22.43 11.93
CA PRO A 293 -6.24 21.73 11.42
C PRO A 293 -4.99 22.01 12.29
N SER A 294 -5.16 21.97 13.60
CA SER A 294 -4.09 22.14 14.58
C SER A 294 -4.48 21.55 15.93
N TYR A 295 -3.47 21.12 16.67
CA TYR A 295 -3.64 20.58 18.02
C TYR A 295 -2.44 20.92 18.88
N THR A 296 -2.70 21.35 20.12
CA THR A 296 -1.64 21.63 21.10
C THR A 296 -1.78 20.69 22.28
N LEU A 297 -0.69 20.04 22.65
CA LEU A 297 -0.68 19.14 23.80
C LEU A 297 0.53 19.41 24.71
N LYS A 298 0.37 19.09 25.99
CA LYS A 298 1.45 19.09 26.97
C LYS A 298 2.18 17.74 26.90
N ILE A 299 3.50 17.78 26.90
CA ILE A 299 4.37 16.60 26.86
C ILE A 299 5.25 16.50 28.10
N GLU A 300 5.73 15.32 28.40
CA GLU A 300 6.71 15.04 29.43
C GLU A 300 8.11 14.98 28.81
N PRO A 301 9.07 15.82 29.28
CA PRO A 301 10.46 15.74 28.80
C PRO A 301 11.10 14.40 29.12
N GLY A 302 11.81 13.85 28.14
CA GLY A 302 12.46 12.54 28.23
C GLY A 302 11.72 11.42 27.52
N LEU A 303 10.47 11.65 27.07
CA LEU A 303 9.68 10.70 26.29
C LEU A 303 9.62 11.12 24.82
N VAL A 304 9.69 10.13 23.91
CA VAL A 304 9.43 10.34 22.48
C VAL A 304 7.94 10.17 22.24
N TYR A 305 7.33 11.16 21.61
CA TYR A 305 5.94 11.16 21.17
C TYR A 305 5.88 10.99 19.66
N SER A 306 4.96 10.17 19.19
CA SER A 306 4.67 10.03 17.75
C SER A 306 3.20 10.32 17.49
N PHE A 307 2.92 10.91 16.34
CA PHE A 307 1.58 11.36 15.97
C PHE A 307 1.27 10.96 14.54
N LYS A 308 0.00 10.67 14.30
CA LYS A 308 -0.62 10.60 12.96
C LYS A 308 -1.97 11.31 13.01
N VAL A 309 -2.40 11.87 11.90
CA VAL A 309 -3.63 12.64 11.81
C VAL A 309 -4.49 12.09 10.69
N THR A 310 -5.79 12.01 10.91
CA THR A 310 -6.79 11.70 9.89
C THR A 310 -7.78 12.83 9.73
N ALA A 311 -8.36 12.97 8.54
CA ALA A 311 -9.47 13.87 8.29
C ALA A 311 -10.79 13.12 8.40
N VAL A 312 -11.83 13.77 8.89
CA VAL A 312 -13.13 13.16 9.18
C VAL A 312 -14.26 13.99 8.57
N ASN A 313 -15.26 13.30 8.02
CA ASN A 313 -16.55 13.88 7.65
C ASN A 313 -17.67 12.86 7.92
N HIS A 314 -18.88 13.11 7.43
CA HIS A 314 -20.02 12.18 7.59
C HIS A 314 -19.83 10.85 6.82
N GLY A 315 -18.95 10.81 5.82
CA GLY A 315 -18.63 9.60 5.04
C GLY A 315 -17.59 8.70 5.73
N GLY A 316 -16.97 9.18 6.81
CA GLY A 316 -15.99 8.43 7.56
C GLY A 316 -14.67 9.14 7.77
N GLU A 317 -13.67 8.36 8.11
CA GLU A 317 -12.31 8.77 8.43
C GLU A 317 -11.35 8.42 7.29
N SER A 318 -10.48 9.35 6.93
CA SER A 318 -9.47 9.16 5.88
C SER A 318 -8.40 8.13 6.29
N PHE A 319 -7.58 7.69 5.32
CA PHE A 319 -6.27 7.13 5.68
C PHE A 319 -5.47 8.17 6.47
N PRO A 320 -4.54 7.72 7.36
CA PRO A 320 -3.74 8.62 8.16
C PRO A 320 -2.69 9.37 7.33
N SER A 321 -2.21 10.49 7.90
CA SER A 321 -0.96 11.11 7.50
C SER A 321 0.22 10.17 7.71
N GLU A 322 1.42 10.60 7.31
CA GLU A 322 2.68 10.04 7.77
C GLU A 322 2.76 10.10 9.32
N ILE A 323 3.62 9.24 9.89
CA ILE A 323 3.91 9.25 11.33
C ILE A 323 5.06 10.23 11.58
N LEU A 324 4.78 11.30 12.30
CA LEU A 324 5.79 12.25 12.76
C LEU A 324 6.06 12.07 14.24
N SER A 325 7.27 12.44 14.67
CA SER A 325 7.70 12.26 16.05
C SER A 325 8.36 13.51 16.62
N ALA A 326 8.34 13.66 17.93
CA ALA A 326 8.99 14.73 18.64
C ALA A 326 9.51 14.26 20.00
N TYR A 327 10.55 14.92 20.48
CA TYR A 327 11.18 14.65 21.76
C TYR A 327 11.73 15.92 22.38
N LYS A 328 11.46 16.12 23.65
CA LYS A 328 12.05 17.19 24.45
C LYS A 328 13.08 16.61 25.41
N ALA A 329 14.33 16.98 25.25
CA ALA A 329 15.39 16.62 26.19
C ALA A 329 15.15 17.28 27.55
N LYS A 330 15.49 16.58 28.63
CA LYS A 330 15.45 17.17 30.01
C LYS A 330 16.41 18.32 30.15
N GLN A 331 17.58 18.20 29.50
CA GLN A 331 18.56 19.28 29.34
C GLN A 331 18.79 19.43 27.84
N GLU A 332 18.47 20.59 27.29
CA GLU A 332 18.55 20.86 25.87
C GLU A 332 19.82 21.63 25.51
N HIS A 333 20.65 21.06 24.64
CA HIS A 333 21.78 21.72 24.04
C HIS A 333 21.43 22.35 22.69
N ALA A 334 20.79 21.58 21.84
CA ALA A 334 20.36 22.04 20.53
C ALA A 334 19.09 21.32 20.09
N ARG A 335 18.48 21.84 19.00
CA ARG A 335 17.27 21.29 18.38
C ARG A 335 17.58 20.76 17.00
N VAL A 336 17.00 19.61 16.68
CA VAL A 336 17.06 18.98 15.38
C VAL A 336 15.69 19.05 14.74
N LEU A 337 15.63 19.43 13.47
CA LEU A 337 14.45 19.26 12.63
C LEU A 337 14.64 17.98 11.81
N ILE A 338 13.71 17.05 11.96
CA ILE A 338 13.60 15.89 11.07
C ILE A 338 12.60 16.24 9.97
N ILE A 339 13.04 16.23 8.72
CA ILE A 339 12.15 16.40 7.57
C ILE A 339 11.90 15.00 6.98
N ASN A 340 10.64 14.60 6.94
CA ASN A 340 10.22 13.34 6.33
C ASN A 340 9.88 13.59 4.87
N GLY A 341 10.78 13.19 3.97
CA GLY A 341 10.58 13.24 2.52
C GLY A 341 10.28 11.87 1.90
N PHE A 342 10.00 10.87 2.72
CA PHE A 342 9.55 9.56 2.27
C PHE A 342 8.03 9.47 2.33
N ASN A 343 7.36 9.84 1.23
CA ASN A 343 5.93 10.05 1.18
C ASN A 343 5.15 8.85 0.68
N ARG A 344 5.76 8.03 -0.16
CA ARG A 344 5.08 6.91 -0.79
C ARG A 344 6.00 5.75 -1.16
N LEU A 345 5.36 4.61 -1.44
CA LEU A 345 5.99 3.50 -2.12
C LEU A 345 6.22 3.86 -3.60
N SER A 346 7.30 3.33 -4.19
CA SER A 346 7.55 3.39 -5.64
C SER A 346 7.36 2.02 -6.27
N GLY A 347 7.08 2.00 -7.58
CA GLY A 347 7.05 0.78 -8.36
C GLY A 347 8.47 0.25 -8.64
N PRO A 348 8.58 -0.93 -9.26
CA PRO A 348 9.87 -1.50 -9.67
C PRO A 348 10.55 -0.68 -10.76
N ALA A 349 11.84 -0.91 -10.98
CA ALA A 349 12.57 -0.32 -12.10
C ALA A 349 11.95 -0.75 -13.43
N VAL A 350 11.79 0.20 -14.35
CA VAL A 350 11.13 -0.01 -15.65
C VAL A 350 12.18 -0.09 -16.75
N ILE A 351 12.05 -1.11 -17.61
CA ILE A 351 12.75 -1.22 -18.88
C ILE A 351 11.75 -0.88 -19.98
N ASP A 352 12.05 0.11 -20.80
CA ASP A 352 11.21 0.53 -21.93
C ASP A 352 12.09 1.01 -23.09
N THR A 353 12.68 0.05 -23.80
CA THR A 353 13.54 0.25 -24.95
C THR A 353 12.82 -0.15 -26.25
N PRO A 354 13.36 0.16 -27.44
CA PRO A 354 12.79 -0.35 -28.69
C PRO A 354 12.70 -1.88 -28.77
N ASP A 355 13.64 -2.59 -28.14
CA ASP A 355 13.80 -4.03 -28.26
C ASP A 355 13.24 -4.79 -27.05
N GLU A 356 13.22 -4.17 -25.87
CA GLU A 356 12.84 -4.80 -24.61
C GLU A 356 11.88 -3.92 -23.80
N ALA A 357 10.89 -4.55 -23.19
CA ALA A 357 9.96 -3.91 -22.28
C ALA A 357 9.69 -4.81 -21.07
N GLY A 358 9.67 -4.22 -19.87
CA GLY A 358 9.45 -4.98 -18.65
C GLY A 358 9.88 -4.25 -17.39
N PHE A 359 10.20 -5.04 -16.37
CA PHE A 359 10.60 -4.55 -15.04
C PHE A 359 11.89 -5.24 -14.60
N ASP A 360 12.88 -4.45 -14.23
CA ASP A 360 14.15 -4.95 -13.68
C ASP A 360 14.04 -5.04 -12.15
N LEU A 361 13.54 -6.16 -11.69
CA LEU A 361 13.32 -6.43 -10.26
C LEU A 361 14.63 -6.73 -9.51
N GLU A 362 15.73 -7.02 -10.20
CA GLU A 362 17.06 -7.16 -9.59
C GLU A 362 17.65 -5.79 -9.26
N GLN A 363 17.50 -4.84 -10.16
CA GLN A 363 17.96 -3.47 -9.93
C GLN A 363 17.12 -2.80 -8.86
N ASP A 364 15.78 -2.92 -8.94
CA ASP A 364 14.86 -2.34 -7.98
C ASP A 364 13.51 -3.10 -8.02
N PRO A 365 13.23 -3.92 -7.01
CA PRO A 365 11.96 -4.66 -6.95
C PRO A 365 10.75 -3.79 -6.63
N GLY A 366 10.93 -2.49 -6.47
CA GLY A 366 9.94 -1.61 -5.88
C GLY A 366 9.89 -1.76 -4.36
N VAL A 367 9.02 -0.98 -3.73
CA VAL A 367 8.85 -1.06 -2.29
C VAL A 367 7.70 -2.01 -1.97
N ALA A 368 8.04 -3.14 -1.38
CA ALA A 368 7.05 -4.07 -0.87
C ALA A 368 6.24 -3.41 0.25
N TYR A 369 4.91 -3.44 0.11
CA TYR A 369 4.04 -3.00 1.19
C TYR A 369 3.97 -4.08 2.27
N GLN A 370 4.43 -3.75 3.47
CA GLN A 370 4.52 -4.68 4.62
C GLN A 370 5.35 -5.93 4.31
N TYR A 371 4.72 -7.09 4.17
CA TYR A 371 5.36 -8.40 4.04
C TYR A 371 5.09 -9.08 2.69
N ASN A 372 4.43 -8.40 1.77
CA ASN A 372 3.94 -9.04 0.56
C ASN A 372 4.69 -8.55 -0.68
N ILE A 373 5.46 -9.44 -1.28
CA ILE A 373 5.83 -9.39 -2.68
C ILE A 373 5.06 -10.48 -3.39
N SER A 374 4.15 -10.09 -4.25
CA SER A 374 3.37 -11.00 -5.07
C SER A 374 4.12 -11.48 -6.34
N LEU A 375 5.35 -11.02 -6.56
CA LEU A 375 6.17 -11.35 -7.71
C LEU A 375 7.36 -12.21 -7.29
N CYS A 376 7.50 -13.38 -7.86
CA CYS A 376 8.66 -14.26 -7.66
C CYS A 376 9.62 -14.28 -8.85
N GLY A 377 9.25 -13.71 -10.00
CA GLY A 377 10.06 -13.67 -11.20
C GLY A 377 10.19 -12.27 -11.80
N ALA A 378 11.29 -12.07 -12.51
CA ALA A 378 11.48 -10.90 -13.34
C ALA A 378 10.40 -10.85 -14.41
N GLN A 379 9.69 -9.74 -14.49
CA GLN A 379 8.69 -9.48 -15.53
C GLN A 379 9.34 -8.73 -16.69
N THR A 380 10.24 -9.39 -17.40
CA THR A 380 10.96 -8.82 -18.56
C THR A 380 10.45 -9.32 -19.90
N GLY A 381 9.45 -10.19 -19.88
CA GLY A 381 8.92 -10.82 -21.09
C GLY A 381 7.88 -9.98 -21.85
N PHE A 382 7.87 -8.66 -21.71
CA PHE A 382 6.99 -7.77 -22.49
C PHE A 382 7.60 -7.39 -23.84
N ASP A 383 8.41 -8.27 -24.44
CA ASP A 383 8.93 -8.09 -25.79
C ASP A 383 7.77 -8.08 -26.79
N ARG A 384 7.61 -6.97 -27.48
CA ARG A 384 6.54 -6.75 -28.45
C ARG A 384 6.56 -7.77 -29.60
N SER A 385 7.75 -8.29 -29.94
CA SER A 385 7.91 -9.33 -30.96
C SER A 385 7.40 -10.70 -30.51
N GLN A 386 7.22 -10.88 -29.21
CA GLN A 386 6.73 -12.13 -28.61
C GLN A 386 5.22 -12.16 -28.39
N ALA A 387 4.51 -11.12 -28.83
CA ALA A 387 3.05 -11.06 -28.71
C ALA A 387 2.37 -12.27 -29.36
N GLY A 388 1.53 -12.96 -28.60
CA GLY A 388 0.80 -14.15 -29.05
C GLY A 388 1.55 -15.47 -28.92
N LYS A 389 2.75 -15.49 -28.32
CA LYS A 389 3.45 -16.72 -27.91
C LYS A 389 3.04 -17.11 -26.49
N GLU A 390 3.21 -18.36 -26.13
CA GLU A 390 2.94 -18.89 -24.79
C GLU A 390 4.22 -19.42 -24.14
N GLY A 391 4.24 -19.47 -22.79
CA GLY A 391 5.35 -20.00 -22.00
C GLY A 391 6.53 -19.04 -21.86
N LYS A 392 7.71 -19.58 -21.52
CA LYS A 392 8.93 -18.79 -21.33
C LYS A 392 9.29 -18.01 -22.60
N GLY A 393 9.49 -16.70 -22.45
CA GLY A 393 9.70 -15.79 -23.56
C GLY A 393 8.41 -15.24 -24.18
N SER A 394 7.24 -15.59 -23.63
CA SER A 394 5.96 -14.99 -23.99
C SER A 394 5.80 -13.59 -23.38
N LEU A 395 4.88 -12.82 -23.94
CA LEU A 395 4.57 -11.49 -23.46
C LEU A 395 4.02 -11.53 -22.02
N GLY A 396 4.66 -10.79 -21.11
CA GLY A 396 4.28 -10.75 -19.69
C GLY A 396 4.63 -12.01 -18.90
N TYR A 397 5.43 -12.89 -19.43
CA TYR A 397 5.90 -14.08 -18.69
C TYR A 397 6.66 -13.67 -17.43
N SER A 398 6.31 -14.28 -16.31
CA SER A 398 7.03 -14.14 -15.04
C SER A 398 7.62 -15.50 -14.67
N GLY A 399 8.93 -15.54 -14.46
CA GLY A 399 9.64 -16.71 -13.94
C GLY A 399 9.63 -16.77 -12.42
N ASN A 400 10.62 -17.44 -11.86
CA ASN A 400 10.81 -17.59 -10.43
C ASN A 400 12.24 -17.20 -9.99
N GLU A 401 12.88 -16.30 -10.72
CA GLU A 401 14.27 -15.88 -10.51
C GLU A 401 14.49 -15.22 -9.14
N LEU A 402 13.45 -14.64 -8.56
CA LEU A 402 13.49 -14.01 -7.24
C LEU A 402 13.16 -14.98 -6.09
N GLU A 403 12.80 -16.22 -6.40
CA GLU A 403 12.48 -17.22 -5.39
C GLU A 403 13.66 -17.43 -4.43
N GLY A 404 13.38 -17.38 -3.13
CA GLY A 404 14.41 -17.44 -2.09
C GLY A 404 15.16 -16.13 -1.83
N MET A 405 14.97 -15.10 -2.66
CA MET A 405 15.52 -13.77 -2.44
C MET A 405 14.94 -13.16 -1.16
N LYS A 406 15.80 -12.51 -0.39
CA LYS A 406 15.37 -11.83 0.83
C LYS A 406 15.24 -10.34 0.59
N ILE A 407 14.05 -9.83 0.87
CA ILE A 407 13.69 -8.43 0.66
C ILE A 407 13.38 -7.79 1.99
N ALA A 408 13.96 -6.62 2.24
CA ALA A 408 13.63 -5.84 3.41
C ALA A 408 12.21 -5.31 3.30
N GLY A 409 11.41 -5.52 4.34
CA GLY A 409 10.12 -4.87 4.47
C GLY A 409 10.29 -3.36 4.70
N ASN A 410 9.19 -2.63 4.62
CA ASN A 410 9.16 -1.20 4.80
C ASN A 410 8.53 -0.81 6.14
N THR A 411 8.96 0.34 6.65
CA THR A 411 8.28 1.06 7.74
C THR A 411 8.16 2.52 7.37
N PHE A 412 7.01 3.13 7.62
CA PHE A 412 6.81 4.57 7.48
C PHE A 412 7.06 5.32 8.80
N ASP A 413 7.79 4.72 9.73
CA ASP A 413 8.05 5.23 11.07
C ASP A 413 9.49 5.75 11.24
N TYR A 414 10.13 6.16 10.16
CA TYR A 414 11.51 6.64 10.18
C TYR A 414 11.74 7.86 11.09
N PRO A 415 10.84 8.85 11.20
CA PRO A 415 11.01 9.94 12.15
C PRO A 415 11.13 9.47 13.62
N PHE A 416 10.47 8.36 13.98
CA PHE A 416 10.67 7.74 15.28
C PHE A 416 12.02 7.04 15.39
N VAL A 417 12.45 6.30 14.36
CA VAL A 417 13.72 5.56 14.36
C VAL A 417 14.90 6.52 14.47
N HIS A 418 14.95 7.57 13.65
CA HIS A 418 15.97 8.61 13.74
C HIS A 418 15.88 9.39 15.05
N GLY A 419 14.66 9.71 15.47
CA GLY A 419 14.41 10.37 16.74
C GLY A 419 14.91 9.59 17.96
N LYS A 420 14.82 8.25 17.94
CA LYS A 420 15.43 7.41 18.98
C LYS A 420 16.95 7.48 18.99
N ALA A 421 17.60 7.57 17.83
CA ALA A 421 19.04 7.79 17.74
C ALA A 421 19.45 9.18 18.28
N ILE A 422 18.68 10.23 17.96
CA ILE A 422 18.88 11.58 18.49
C ILE A 422 18.70 11.60 20.03
N GLN A 423 17.66 10.92 20.55
CA GLN A 423 17.47 10.76 21.99
C GLN A 423 18.68 10.10 22.66
N ALA A 424 19.21 9.04 22.05
CA ALA A 424 20.36 8.31 22.58
C ALA A 424 21.66 9.14 22.54
N ALA A 425 21.77 10.12 21.65
CA ALA A 425 22.90 11.05 21.60
C ALA A 425 22.92 12.05 22.76
N GLY A 426 21.83 12.14 23.56
CA GLY A 426 21.79 12.87 24.82
C GLY A 426 20.99 14.18 24.78
N ASN A 427 21.64 15.33 24.87
CA ASN A 427 20.99 16.62 25.14
C ASN A 427 20.41 17.31 23.90
N TYR A 428 19.91 16.56 22.94
CA TYR A 428 19.26 17.09 21.73
C TYR A 428 17.76 16.88 21.80
N SER A 429 17.00 17.94 21.55
CA SER A 429 15.55 17.84 21.31
C SER A 429 15.30 17.75 19.81
N PHE A 430 14.19 17.15 19.39
CA PHE A 430 13.79 17.18 17.99
C PHE A 430 12.29 17.35 17.82
N VAL A 431 11.93 17.87 16.68
CA VAL A 431 10.58 17.85 16.08
C VAL A 431 10.68 17.35 14.65
N SER A 432 9.56 17.00 14.06
CA SER A 432 9.53 16.55 12.67
C SER A 432 8.39 17.18 11.87
N CYS A 433 8.56 17.21 10.55
CA CYS A 433 7.56 17.70 9.61
C CYS A 433 7.63 16.91 8.30
N SER A 434 6.59 17.01 7.48
CA SER A 434 6.64 16.59 6.08
C SER A 434 7.50 17.56 5.27
N ASP A 435 8.01 17.11 4.14
CA ASP A 435 8.78 17.96 3.20
C ASP A 435 7.90 19.05 2.59
N GLU A 436 6.61 18.77 2.29
CA GLU A 436 5.68 19.77 1.80
C GLU A 436 5.47 20.92 2.80
N ALA A 437 5.53 20.65 4.10
CA ALA A 437 5.43 21.72 5.10
C ALA A 437 6.63 22.67 5.04
N VAL A 438 7.80 22.18 4.65
CA VAL A 438 8.99 23.00 4.39
C VAL A 438 8.87 23.73 3.05
N GLU A 439 8.50 23.02 1.99
CA GLU A 439 8.37 23.58 0.65
C GLU A 439 7.36 24.72 0.57
N ASN A 440 6.27 24.61 1.33
CA ASN A 440 5.21 25.60 1.43
C ASN A 440 5.48 26.70 2.49
N GLY A 441 6.69 26.70 3.10
CA GLY A 441 7.12 27.73 4.05
C GLY A 441 6.44 27.69 5.42
N ARG A 442 5.72 26.62 5.74
CA ARG A 442 5.12 26.42 7.07
C ARG A 442 6.18 26.22 8.13
N ILE A 443 7.20 25.42 7.81
CA ILE A 443 8.38 25.18 8.64
C ILE A 443 9.60 25.77 7.95
N GLN A 444 10.42 26.47 8.73
CA GLN A 444 11.63 27.14 8.25
C GLN A 444 12.86 26.43 8.84
N PRO A 445 13.64 25.70 8.03
CA PRO A 445 14.81 24.96 8.49
C PRO A 445 15.87 25.85 9.17
N GLU A 446 15.94 27.13 8.83
CA GLU A 446 16.87 28.11 9.37
C GLU A 446 16.73 28.32 10.88
N HIS A 447 15.59 27.97 11.46
CA HIS A 447 15.36 28.02 12.89
C HIS A 447 16.03 26.87 13.66
N TYR A 448 16.63 25.92 12.95
CA TYR A 448 17.23 24.72 13.52
C TYR A 448 18.70 24.60 13.12
N PRO A 449 19.61 24.44 14.08
CA PRO A 449 21.05 24.30 13.78
C PRO A 449 21.39 22.99 13.07
N ILE A 450 20.50 22.00 13.15
CA ILE A 450 20.67 20.67 12.55
C ILE A 450 19.36 20.26 11.87
N VAL A 451 19.49 19.82 10.62
CA VAL A 451 18.41 19.22 9.83
C VAL A 451 18.77 17.79 9.47
N ASP A 452 17.86 16.86 9.73
CA ASP A 452 17.92 15.45 9.32
C ASP A 452 16.83 15.21 8.27
N PHE A 453 17.23 15.11 7.00
CA PHE A 453 16.32 14.91 5.88
C PHE A 453 16.27 13.44 5.48
N ILE A 454 15.13 12.81 5.71
CA ILE A 454 14.90 11.37 5.50
C ILE A 454 14.16 11.18 4.20
N LEU A 455 14.79 10.51 3.23
CA LEU A 455 14.21 10.18 1.93
C LEU A 455 13.85 8.69 1.80
N GLY A 456 14.35 7.83 2.69
CA GLY A 456 14.03 6.40 2.68
C GLY A 456 14.20 5.78 1.29
N LEU A 457 13.11 5.30 0.72
CA LEU A 457 13.03 4.72 -0.62
C LEU A 457 12.33 5.63 -1.64
N GLU A 458 12.29 6.94 -1.38
CA GLU A 458 11.72 7.92 -2.30
C GLU A 458 12.57 8.02 -3.57
N LYS A 459 11.91 8.00 -4.72
CA LYS A 459 12.52 8.20 -6.05
C LYS A 459 11.50 8.73 -7.04
N ASP A 460 11.98 9.33 -8.11
CA ASP A 460 11.17 9.68 -9.27
C ASP A 460 10.75 8.42 -10.03
N ASP A 461 9.49 8.36 -10.41
CA ASP A 461 8.89 7.23 -11.15
C ASP A 461 8.28 7.65 -12.49
N ILE A 462 8.75 8.74 -13.06
CA ILE A 462 8.26 9.28 -14.33
C ILE A 462 8.28 8.25 -15.47
N LEU A 463 9.20 7.29 -15.41
CA LEU A 463 9.31 6.21 -16.41
C LEU A 463 8.16 5.21 -16.33
N SER A 464 7.57 5.03 -15.16
CA SER A 464 6.41 4.14 -14.99
C SER A 464 5.11 4.80 -15.48
N ASN A 465 5.05 6.12 -15.46
CA ASN A 465 3.91 6.89 -15.96
C ASN A 465 4.34 8.20 -16.61
N PRO A 466 4.76 8.19 -17.88
CA PRO A 466 5.28 9.39 -18.56
C PRO A 466 4.25 10.50 -18.76
N ALA A 467 2.95 10.20 -18.66
CA ALA A 467 1.89 11.22 -18.74
C ALA A 467 1.72 12.01 -17.44
N ARG A 468 2.30 11.54 -16.36
CA ARG A 468 2.24 12.18 -15.04
C ARG A 468 3.34 13.23 -14.91
N LYS A 469 3.01 14.39 -14.33
CA LYS A 469 4.04 15.31 -13.83
C LYS A 469 4.79 14.63 -12.68
N THR A 470 6.08 14.88 -12.55
CA THR A 470 6.90 14.41 -11.46
C THR A 470 6.32 14.91 -10.13
N TYR A 471 5.75 14.02 -9.34
CA TYR A 471 5.21 14.35 -8.03
C TYR A 471 6.22 14.01 -6.91
N TYR A 472 7.03 12.99 -7.13
CA TYR A 472 7.92 12.43 -6.14
C TYR A 472 9.32 12.41 -6.73
N LYS A 473 10.21 13.07 -6.04
CA LYS A 473 11.61 13.15 -6.38
C LYS A 473 12.38 13.33 -5.09
N THR A 474 13.52 12.68 -4.98
CA THR A 474 14.38 12.79 -3.78
C THR A 474 14.60 14.24 -3.38
N PHE A 475 14.90 15.11 -4.34
CA PHE A 475 15.01 16.55 -4.10
C PHE A 475 14.23 17.31 -5.16
N SER A 476 13.06 17.77 -4.80
CA SER A 476 12.29 18.69 -5.63
C SER A 476 13.05 20.01 -5.86
N SER A 477 12.72 20.76 -6.91
CA SER A 477 13.35 22.05 -7.14
C SER A 477 13.13 23.07 -5.99
N PRO A 478 11.97 23.13 -5.34
CA PRO A 478 11.81 23.94 -4.12
C PRO A 478 12.73 23.49 -3.00
N MET A 479 12.79 22.19 -2.70
CA MET A 479 13.64 21.64 -1.64
C MET A 479 15.11 21.91 -1.90
N GLN A 480 15.60 21.75 -3.14
CA GLN A 480 16.99 22.09 -3.51
C GLN A 480 17.33 23.55 -3.18
N ARG A 481 16.42 24.50 -3.48
CA ARG A 481 16.64 25.92 -3.17
C ARG A 481 16.70 26.16 -1.66
N ILE A 482 15.77 25.57 -0.90
CA ILE A 482 15.70 25.72 0.55
C ILE A 482 16.96 25.16 1.23
N LEU A 483 17.34 23.92 0.88
CA LEU A 483 18.53 23.29 1.43
C LEU A 483 19.82 24.00 1.04
N THR A 484 19.88 24.58 -0.16
CA THR A 484 21.00 25.42 -0.61
C THR A 484 21.14 26.64 0.31
N ALA A 485 20.06 27.39 0.53
CA ALA A 485 20.07 28.55 1.42
C ALA A 485 20.45 28.17 2.85
N TYR A 486 19.87 27.09 3.36
CA TYR A 486 20.13 26.55 4.69
C TYR A 486 21.63 26.20 4.88
N CYS A 487 22.24 25.46 3.95
CA CYS A 487 23.66 25.09 4.03
C CYS A 487 24.58 26.31 3.88
N GLN A 488 24.23 27.27 3.00
CA GLN A 488 25.00 28.48 2.81
C GLN A 488 24.96 29.43 4.04
N SER A 489 23.88 29.37 4.82
CA SER A 489 23.78 30.11 6.10
C SER A 489 24.50 29.42 7.27
N GLY A 490 25.15 28.29 7.03
CA GLY A 490 25.91 27.54 8.04
C GLY A 490 25.13 26.47 8.78
N GLY A 491 23.97 26.07 8.27
CA GLY A 491 23.19 24.95 8.80
C GLY A 491 23.88 23.59 8.58
N ASN A 492 23.68 22.67 9.51
CA ASN A 492 24.20 21.31 9.45
C ASN A 492 23.14 20.37 8.90
N LEU A 493 23.39 19.78 7.74
CA LEU A 493 22.46 18.90 7.04
C LEU A 493 22.94 17.46 7.03
N LEU A 494 22.11 16.54 7.54
CA LEU A 494 22.21 15.10 7.32
C LEU A 494 21.14 14.70 6.31
N VAL A 495 21.51 13.89 5.31
CA VAL A 495 20.57 13.31 4.34
C VAL A 495 20.74 11.81 4.31
N SER A 496 19.64 11.08 4.30
CA SER A 496 19.61 9.63 4.15
C SER A 496 18.56 9.18 3.16
N GLY A 497 18.90 8.21 2.30
CA GLY A 497 17.97 7.65 1.33
C GLY A 497 18.67 6.72 0.33
N SER A 498 17.92 5.79 -0.23
CA SER A 498 18.49 4.77 -1.14
C SER A 498 18.80 5.32 -2.53
N TYR A 499 18.08 6.35 -2.99
CA TYR A 499 18.15 6.84 -4.37
C TYR A 499 18.73 8.25 -4.52
N ILE A 500 19.32 8.80 -3.45
CA ILE A 500 19.88 10.16 -3.45
C ILE A 500 20.96 10.37 -4.52
N GLY A 501 21.66 9.32 -4.92
CA GLY A 501 22.66 9.37 -5.98
C GLY A 501 22.06 9.18 -7.36
N SER A 502 21.38 8.06 -7.60
CA SER A 502 20.85 7.68 -8.91
C SER A 502 19.78 8.64 -9.43
N ASP A 503 18.85 9.04 -8.56
CA ASP A 503 17.74 9.94 -8.92
C ASP A 503 18.22 11.39 -9.23
N MET A 504 19.39 11.76 -8.73
CA MET A 504 19.99 13.08 -8.92
C MET A 504 21.07 13.13 -10.03
N SER A 505 21.35 12.02 -10.69
CA SER A 505 22.37 11.94 -11.73
C SER A 505 21.88 12.35 -13.13
N ASN A 506 20.58 12.54 -13.32
CA ASN A 506 19.90 12.63 -14.61
C ASN A 506 19.94 14.02 -15.27
N SER A 507 20.40 15.07 -14.59
CA SER A 507 20.53 16.42 -15.15
C SER A 507 21.73 17.18 -14.61
N GLN A 508 22.19 18.18 -15.35
CA GLN A 508 23.30 19.04 -14.91
C GLN A 508 22.96 19.78 -13.61
N GLY A 509 21.76 20.37 -13.52
CA GLY A 509 21.35 21.12 -12.33
C GLY A 509 21.28 20.25 -11.07
N ASN A 510 20.81 19.01 -11.21
CA ASN A 510 20.82 18.06 -10.11
C ASN A 510 22.24 17.70 -9.66
N ARG A 511 23.15 17.42 -10.61
CA ARG A 511 24.56 17.17 -10.30
C ARG A 511 25.26 18.36 -9.64
N GLU A 512 24.97 19.57 -10.10
CA GLU A 512 25.51 20.77 -9.46
C GLU A 512 25.07 20.92 -8.00
N PHE A 513 23.81 20.62 -7.70
CA PHE A 513 23.31 20.61 -6.33
C PHE A 513 24.01 19.57 -5.48
N THR A 514 24.15 18.32 -5.97
CA THR A 514 24.81 17.26 -5.21
C THR A 514 26.31 17.57 -4.98
N GLU A 515 27.01 18.07 -5.98
CA GLU A 515 28.45 18.38 -5.88
C GLU A 515 28.73 19.61 -5.03
N LYS A 516 27.98 20.70 -5.25
CA LYS A 516 28.25 21.98 -4.59
C LYS A 516 27.67 22.08 -3.18
N ILE A 517 26.49 21.49 -2.94
CA ILE A 517 25.78 21.58 -1.68
C ILE A 517 25.93 20.32 -0.85
N LEU A 518 25.58 19.16 -1.39
CA LEU A 518 25.64 17.89 -0.66
C LEU A 518 27.05 17.25 -0.64
N LYS A 519 27.98 17.78 -1.45
CA LYS A 519 29.41 17.42 -1.47
C LYS A 519 29.69 15.96 -1.88
N TYR A 520 28.90 15.39 -2.78
CA TYR A 520 29.16 14.07 -3.37
C TYR A 520 28.97 14.06 -4.89
N GLY A 521 29.66 13.12 -5.55
CA GLY A 521 29.46 12.77 -6.96
C GLY A 521 29.03 11.31 -7.08
N PHE A 522 27.98 11.06 -7.86
CA PHE A 522 27.48 9.70 -8.07
C PHE A 522 28.30 8.97 -9.11
N GLN A 523 28.83 7.80 -8.78
CA GLN A 523 29.65 6.95 -9.66
C GLN A 523 28.87 5.78 -10.26
N GLY A 524 27.86 5.28 -9.54
CA GLY A 524 27.04 4.14 -9.94
C GLY A 524 26.35 3.48 -8.76
N SER A 525 25.36 2.67 -9.05
CA SER A 525 24.68 1.84 -8.05
C SER A 525 25.49 0.58 -7.77
N LEU A 526 25.59 0.20 -6.49
CA LEU A 526 26.20 -1.06 -6.09
C LEU A 526 25.22 -2.20 -6.34
N LYS A 527 25.65 -3.21 -7.10
CA LYS A 527 24.88 -4.44 -7.28
C LYS A 527 25.16 -5.40 -6.12
N ASP A 528 24.15 -6.14 -5.69
CA ASP A 528 24.24 -7.25 -4.72
C ASP A 528 24.82 -6.95 -3.33
N THR A 529 24.88 -5.69 -2.92
CA THR A 529 25.42 -5.30 -1.61
C THR A 529 24.35 -5.29 -0.52
N ARG A 530 23.84 -6.45 -0.19
CA ARG A 530 22.86 -6.62 0.92
C ARG A 530 23.51 -6.88 2.27
N SER A 531 24.83 -6.95 2.29
CA SER A 531 25.64 -7.04 3.51
C SER A 531 27.02 -6.49 3.24
N GLY A 532 27.72 -6.05 4.27
CA GLY A 532 29.07 -5.52 4.12
C GLY A 532 29.45 -4.60 5.26
N GLN A 533 30.56 -3.91 5.06
CA GLN A 533 31.07 -2.93 6.00
C GLN A 533 31.13 -1.56 5.37
N ILE A 534 30.69 -0.56 6.11
CA ILE A 534 30.88 0.85 5.77
C ILE A 534 31.85 1.43 6.77
N THR A 535 32.99 1.94 6.30
CA THR A 535 33.99 2.62 7.14
C THR A 535 33.97 4.10 6.84
N GLY A 536 33.80 4.92 7.85
CA GLY A 536 33.83 6.37 7.76
C GLY A 536 33.89 7.02 9.14
N LEU A 537 34.38 8.25 9.21
CA LEU A 537 34.50 9.02 10.45
C LEU A 537 35.24 8.24 11.58
N GLY A 538 36.24 7.43 11.22
CA GLY A 538 36.98 6.61 12.18
C GLY A 538 36.19 5.44 12.78
N ARG A 539 35.06 5.08 12.21
CA ARG A 539 34.22 3.95 12.64
C ARG A 539 33.94 3.00 11.50
N THR A 540 33.74 1.74 11.81
CA THR A 540 33.24 0.71 10.89
C THR A 540 31.86 0.28 11.32
N LEU A 541 30.91 0.39 10.41
CA LEU A 541 29.52 -0.06 10.58
C LEU A 541 29.34 -1.36 9.79
N GLN A 542 28.75 -2.34 10.41
CA GLN A 542 28.39 -3.59 9.77
C GLN A 542 26.96 -3.50 9.25
N ILE A 543 26.77 -3.70 7.94
CA ILE A 543 25.44 -3.88 7.36
C ILE A 543 25.04 -5.34 7.59
N PRO A 544 23.98 -5.62 8.35
CA PRO A 544 23.54 -6.98 8.61
C PRO A 544 22.99 -7.63 7.33
N ARG A 545 23.13 -8.94 7.20
CA ARG A 545 22.59 -9.72 6.07
C ARG A 545 21.06 -9.63 5.97
N LEU A 546 20.39 -9.44 7.11
CA LEU A 546 18.97 -9.14 7.20
C LEU A 546 18.83 -7.72 7.75
N PRO A 547 18.51 -6.73 6.91
CA PRO A 547 18.60 -5.31 7.27
C PRO A 547 17.61 -4.86 8.35
N ASN A 548 16.55 -5.61 8.58
CA ASN A 548 15.60 -5.34 9.66
C ASN A 548 14.75 -6.59 9.99
N GLU A 549 13.98 -6.53 11.06
CA GLU A 549 13.05 -7.58 11.50
C GLU A 549 11.90 -7.86 10.52
N LYS A 550 11.67 -6.98 9.56
CA LYS A 550 10.64 -7.09 8.53
C LYS A 550 11.14 -7.71 7.22
N ALA A 551 12.37 -8.22 7.19
CA ALA A 551 12.87 -8.95 6.03
C ALA A 551 12.10 -10.28 5.85
N TYR A 552 11.79 -10.61 4.62
CA TYR A 552 11.11 -11.84 4.25
C TYR A 552 11.69 -12.46 2.99
N ALA A 553 11.48 -13.74 2.80
CA ALA A 553 11.87 -14.45 1.60
C ALA A 553 10.74 -14.41 0.57
N VAL A 554 11.11 -14.22 -0.68
CA VAL A 554 10.19 -14.40 -1.82
C VAL A 554 9.91 -15.89 -1.97
N THR A 555 8.65 -16.25 -2.06
CA THR A 555 8.19 -17.63 -2.23
C THR A 555 7.51 -17.78 -3.59
N ALA A 556 7.54 -18.99 -4.14
CA ALA A 556 6.78 -19.28 -5.35
C ALA A 556 5.28 -19.01 -5.12
N PRO A 557 4.54 -18.52 -6.13
CA PRO A 557 3.10 -18.37 -6.04
C PRO A 557 2.44 -19.73 -5.92
N SER A 558 1.28 -19.78 -5.27
CA SER A 558 0.48 -21.00 -5.25
C SER A 558 -0.08 -21.29 -6.66
N ASN A 559 -0.21 -22.59 -7.01
CA ASN A 559 -0.76 -22.99 -8.29
C ASN A 559 -2.29 -22.82 -8.40
N SER A 560 -2.91 -22.23 -7.40
CA SER A 560 -4.35 -21.98 -7.32
C SER A 560 -4.74 -20.53 -7.62
N SER A 561 -3.78 -19.69 -7.98
CA SER A 561 -4.02 -18.30 -8.36
C SER A 561 -4.27 -18.12 -9.85
#